data_bd005ad9702332bcd416fc787fb5eed5
#
_entry.id   bd005ad9702332bcd416fc787fb5eed5
#
_cell.length_a   1.000
_cell.length_b   1.000
_cell.length_c   1.000
_cell.angle_alpha   90.00
_cell.angle_beta   90.00
_cell.angle_gamma   90.00
#
_symmetry.space_group_name_H-M   'P 1'
#
loop_
_entity.id
_entity.type
_entity.pdbx_description
1 polymer ?
#
loop_
_entity_poly.entity_id
_entity_poly.type
_entity_poly.pdbx_seq_one_letter_code
_entity_poly.pdbx_strand_id
1 'polypeptide(L)'
;MKMLCGRYVAFVVMSFLLSSSSAFSTEIPAEAVASSYVHDGVRIHFRDRGAGKPIVFIHGFGASLDTWRSLEDGLKNDYRIISLDLKGHGYSERPLDDRYSLQDHAAVVLGLMDHLKLENAVLVGNSLGCAIALMAALKAPRESSAKVAAMVLIAGSLDGDNLPFYLRLLRLPMIASVAVKLTPATFGTRLILRRAYYDDDKVTDSLVELYARYQRIPGTEHALITTARQMIPPDSSGLREALKKLEVPTLNIIGKHDQIISRESAETVCQILPRCRAVIVEEVGHVPHEEKPEKVLSLLNDFLPEVFGYQTRRL
;
A
#
# COMPACT_ATOMS: atom_id res chain seq x y z
N MET A 1 -35.18 20.16 -12.71
CA MET A 1 -34.81 19.93 -11.32
C MET A 1 -33.32 19.58 -11.25
N LYS A 2 -32.48 20.53 -11.72
CA LYS A 2 -31.00 20.41 -11.76
C LYS A 2 -30.43 21.80 -11.49
N MET A 3 -30.42 22.25 -10.22
CA MET A 3 -29.76 23.50 -9.83
C MET A 3 -29.80 23.72 -8.30
N LEU A 4 -29.37 22.75 -7.50
CA LEU A 4 -29.30 22.90 -6.03
C LEU A 4 -28.08 22.22 -5.37
N CYS A 5 -27.13 21.69 -6.16
CA CYS A 5 -25.95 20.99 -5.58
C CYS A 5 -24.71 21.90 -5.40
N GLY A 6 -24.71 23.11 -5.94
CA GLY A 6 -23.51 23.99 -5.93
C GLY A 6 -23.37 24.93 -4.71
N ARG A 7 -24.36 25.02 -3.84
CA ARG A 7 -24.36 26.03 -2.75
C ARG A 7 -24.01 25.45 -1.36
N TYR A 8 -24.01 24.13 -1.20
CA TYR A 8 -23.69 23.48 0.11
C TYR A 8 -22.20 23.25 0.36
N VAL A 9 -21.36 23.28 -0.67
CA VAL A 9 -19.91 23.08 -0.49
C VAL A 9 -19.23 24.33 0.09
N ALA A 10 -19.76 25.53 -0.15
CA ALA A 10 -19.15 26.78 0.33
C ALA A 10 -19.49 27.13 1.79
N PHE A 11 -20.56 26.57 2.38
CA PHE A 11 -21.01 26.95 3.72
C PHE A 11 -20.46 26.07 4.86
N VAL A 12 -19.93 24.87 4.55
CA VAL A 12 -19.34 23.96 5.55
C VAL A 12 -17.91 24.37 5.92
N VAL A 13 -17.23 25.18 5.12
CA VAL A 13 -15.83 25.59 5.35
C VAL A 13 -15.69 26.68 6.43
N MET A 14 -16.77 27.39 6.80
CA MET A 14 -16.64 28.59 7.65
C MET A 14 -17.02 28.42 9.12
N SER A 15 -17.47 27.25 9.56
CA SER A 15 -17.97 27.06 10.95
C SER A 15 -17.06 26.22 11.87
N PHE A 16 -15.86 25.80 11.44
CA PHE A 16 -15.00 24.89 12.22
C PHE A 16 -13.67 25.49 12.71
N LEU A 17 -13.57 26.82 12.85
CA LEU A 17 -12.32 27.46 13.28
C LEU A 17 -12.14 27.55 14.81
N LEU A 18 -13.01 26.97 15.62
CA LEU A 18 -12.91 27.01 17.09
C LEU A 18 -13.21 25.63 17.69
N SER A 19 -12.30 24.69 17.59
CA SER A 19 -12.26 23.57 18.54
C SER A 19 -10.82 23.16 18.83
N SER A 20 -10.42 23.37 20.06
CA SER A 20 -9.28 22.87 20.82
C SER A 20 -8.33 21.93 20.08
N SER A 21 -7.18 22.45 19.67
CA SER A 21 -5.99 21.67 19.31
C SER A 21 -5.49 20.93 20.55
N SER A 22 -5.90 19.68 20.75
CA SER A 22 -5.05 18.75 21.48
C SER A 22 -3.76 18.64 20.67
N ALA A 23 -2.64 19.07 21.23
CA ALA A 23 -1.33 18.96 20.63
C ALA A 23 -0.98 17.47 20.50
N PHE A 24 -1.32 16.85 19.36
CA PHE A 24 -0.78 15.55 19.01
C PHE A 24 0.71 15.73 18.75
N SER A 25 1.53 14.97 19.46
CA SER A 25 2.97 14.94 19.20
C SER A 25 3.20 14.53 17.74
N THR A 26 3.84 15.42 16.98
CA THR A 26 4.32 15.14 15.62
C THR A 26 5.70 14.48 15.65
N GLU A 27 6.23 14.19 16.84
CA GLU A 27 7.51 13.53 17.03
C GLU A 27 7.43 12.07 16.63
N ILE A 28 8.46 11.64 15.89
CA ILE A 28 8.63 10.23 15.52
C ILE A 28 9.09 9.48 16.77
N PRO A 29 8.41 8.41 17.21
CA PRO A 29 8.81 7.64 18.38
C PRO A 29 10.24 7.11 18.25
N ALA A 30 11.00 7.11 19.35
CA ALA A 30 12.39 6.62 19.37
C ALA A 30 12.50 5.16 18.87
N GLU A 31 11.50 4.32 19.17
CA GLU A 31 11.41 2.94 18.68
C GLU A 31 11.33 2.86 17.15
N ALA A 32 10.59 3.79 16.52
CA ALA A 32 10.49 3.85 15.06
C ALA A 32 11.79 4.33 14.42
N VAL A 33 12.58 5.15 15.12
CA VAL A 33 13.92 5.53 14.67
C VAL A 33 14.90 4.35 14.80
N ALA A 34 14.82 3.59 15.89
CA ALA A 34 15.66 2.42 16.12
C ALA A 34 15.41 1.28 15.12
N SER A 35 14.16 1.12 14.67
CA SER A 35 13.73 0.13 13.67
C SER A 35 13.72 0.74 12.28
N SER A 36 14.86 1.21 11.80
CA SER A 36 14.98 1.86 10.49
C SER A 36 16.31 1.55 9.81
N TYR A 37 16.34 1.68 8.48
CA TYR A 37 17.57 1.69 7.70
C TYR A 37 17.65 2.94 6.82
N VAL A 38 18.82 3.26 6.32
CA VAL A 38 19.01 4.42 5.45
C VAL A 38 19.19 3.97 4.02
N HIS A 39 18.34 4.47 3.12
CA HIS A 39 18.41 4.27 1.69
C HIS A 39 18.64 5.62 1.00
N ASP A 40 19.75 5.78 0.30
CA ASP A 40 20.13 7.03 -0.38
C ASP A 40 19.97 8.28 0.50
N GLY A 41 20.38 8.18 1.77
CA GLY A 41 20.29 9.27 2.74
C GLY A 41 18.89 9.47 3.35
N VAL A 42 17.91 8.65 3.00
CA VAL A 42 16.54 8.70 3.53
C VAL A 42 16.32 7.59 4.52
N ARG A 43 15.88 7.92 5.74
CA ARG A 43 15.57 6.95 6.78
C ARG A 43 14.20 6.31 6.50
N ILE A 44 14.19 5.00 6.39
CA ILE A 44 13.02 4.15 6.11
C ILE A 44 12.72 3.31 7.36
N HIS A 45 11.55 3.50 7.92
CA HIS A 45 11.06 2.72 9.05
C HIS A 45 10.54 1.36 8.57
N PHE A 46 10.86 0.31 9.32
CA PHE A 46 10.35 -1.03 9.08
C PHE A 46 10.17 -1.79 10.39
N ARG A 47 9.43 -2.88 10.33
CA ARG A 47 9.21 -3.83 11.42
C ARG A 47 9.68 -5.20 10.94
N ASP A 48 10.46 -5.92 11.75
CA ASP A 48 10.96 -7.27 11.47
C ASP A 48 10.52 -8.18 12.61
N ARG A 49 9.73 -9.20 12.30
CA ARG A 49 9.12 -10.11 13.28
C ARG A 49 9.21 -11.56 12.82
N GLY A 50 9.32 -12.49 13.77
CA GLY A 50 9.38 -13.91 13.48
C GLY A 50 10.73 -14.35 12.91
N ALA A 51 10.76 -15.54 12.33
CA ALA A 51 11.96 -16.15 11.76
C ALA A 51 11.59 -17.11 10.61
N GLY A 52 12.57 -17.49 9.78
CA GLY A 52 12.36 -18.43 8.67
C GLY A 52 12.29 -17.76 7.31
N LYS A 53 11.41 -18.23 6.42
CA LYS A 53 11.28 -17.71 5.07
C LYS A 53 10.70 -16.28 5.08
N PRO A 54 11.31 -15.33 4.35
CA PRO A 54 10.93 -13.92 4.44
C PRO A 54 9.68 -13.59 3.63
N ILE A 55 8.82 -12.77 4.23
CA ILE A 55 7.67 -12.12 3.59
C ILE A 55 7.82 -10.62 3.78
N VAL A 56 7.80 -9.84 2.70
CA VAL A 56 7.92 -8.39 2.72
C VAL A 56 6.56 -7.77 2.40
N PHE A 57 6.01 -7.03 3.34
CA PHE A 57 4.72 -6.34 3.21
C PHE A 57 4.89 -4.88 2.76
N ILE A 58 4.21 -4.49 1.69
CA ILE A 58 4.29 -3.18 1.03
C ILE A 58 2.89 -2.57 1.01
N HIS A 59 2.66 -1.54 1.82
CA HIS A 59 1.34 -0.91 1.96
C HIS A 59 0.92 -0.05 0.75
N GLY A 60 -0.34 0.36 0.74
CA GLY A 60 -0.94 1.21 -0.28
C GLY A 60 -0.70 2.71 -0.07
N PHE A 61 -1.21 3.52 -1.01
CA PHE A 61 -1.14 4.98 -0.96
C PHE A 61 -1.82 5.54 0.29
N GLY A 62 -1.12 6.42 1.00
CA GLY A 62 -1.63 7.07 2.22
C GLY A 62 -1.78 6.16 3.44
N ALA A 63 -1.38 4.89 3.35
CA ALA A 63 -1.36 3.94 4.45
C ALA A 63 0.00 3.91 5.17
N SER A 64 0.21 2.93 6.02
CA SER A 64 1.46 2.62 6.72
C SER A 64 1.60 1.11 6.91
N LEU A 65 2.71 0.67 7.49
CA LEU A 65 2.91 -0.73 7.84
C LEU A 65 1.85 -1.30 8.81
N ASP A 66 1.12 -0.44 9.53
CA ASP A 66 0.08 -0.88 10.48
C ASP A 66 -1.14 -1.54 9.80
N THR A 67 -1.33 -1.34 8.49
CA THR A 67 -2.37 -2.05 7.73
C THR A 67 -2.18 -3.57 7.78
N TRP A 68 -0.95 -4.04 8.03
CA TRP A 68 -0.58 -5.47 8.02
C TRP A 68 -0.69 -6.16 9.38
N ARG A 69 -1.05 -5.44 10.46
CA ARG A 69 -1.06 -5.92 11.85
C ARG A 69 -1.68 -7.31 12.05
N SER A 70 -2.84 -7.55 11.42
CA SER A 70 -3.56 -8.83 11.56
C SER A 70 -2.86 -9.97 10.82
N LEU A 71 -2.30 -9.70 9.63
CA LEU A 71 -1.53 -10.70 8.88
C LEU A 71 -0.18 -10.98 9.53
N GLU A 72 0.51 -9.94 10.05
CA GLU A 72 1.75 -10.12 10.82
C GLU A 72 1.55 -11.07 11.99
N ASP A 73 0.49 -10.84 12.78
CA ASP A 73 0.19 -11.68 13.95
C ASP A 73 -0.17 -13.13 13.59
N GLY A 74 -0.81 -13.33 12.44
CA GLY A 74 -1.17 -14.65 11.95
C GLY A 74 -0.02 -15.45 11.33
N LEU A 75 1.07 -14.79 10.91
CA LEU A 75 2.16 -15.41 10.13
C LEU A 75 3.52 -15.45 10.86
N LYS A 76 3.75 -14.62 11.87
CA LYS A 76 5.05 -14.43 12.54
C LYS A 76 5.62 -15.67 13.22
N ASN A 77 4.80 -16.68 13.50
CA ASN A 77 5.26 -17.93 14.12
C ASN A 77 5.92 -18.89 13.09
N ASP A 78 5.56 -18.76 11.81
CA ASP A 78 5.98 -19.66 10.74
C ASP A 78 6.94 -18.99 9.73
N TYR A 79 6.90 -17.62 9.66
CA TYR A 79 7.65 -16.84 8.67
C TYR A 79 8.36 -15.65 9.33
N ARG A 80 9.43 -15.17 8.66
CA ARG A 80 10.04 -13.87 8.99
C ARG A 80 9.28 -12.78 8.25
N ILE A 81 8.64 -11.91 9.00
CA ILE A 81 7.75 -10.87 8.48
C ILE A 81 8.45 -9.52 8.51
N ILE A 82 8.60 -8.89 7.37
CA ILE A 82 9.15 -7.57 7.22
C ILE A 82 8.06 -6.65 6.67
N SER A 83 7.63 -5.67 7.45
CA SER A 83 6.69 -4.62 7.00
C SER A 83 7.40 -3.29 7.00
N LEU A 84 7.31 -2.52 5.91
CA LEU A 84 7.96 -1.21 5.84
C LEU A 84 6.96 -0.09 5.66
N ASP A 85 7.31 1.09 6.15
CA ASP A 85 6.70 2.34 5.76
C ASP A 85 7.42 2.86 4.50
N LEU A 86 6.68 3.04 3.41
CA LEU A 86 7.23 3.61 2.18
C LEU A 86 7.78 5.02 2.45
N LYS A 87 8.77 5.46 1.66
CA LYS A 87 9.26 6.84 1.69
C LYS A 87 8.07 7.82 1.66
N GLY A 88 8.06 8.77 2.59
CA GLY A 88 6.96 9.72 2.69
C GLY A 88 5.72 9.26 3.43
N HIS A 89 5.70 8.02 3.96
CA HIS A 89 4.57 7.44 4.67
C HIS A 89 4.97 6.94 6.06
N GLY A 90 3.97 6.64 6.90
CA GLY A 90 4.19 6.10 8.24
C GLY A 90 5.19 6.92 9.06
N TYR A 91 6.22 6.28 9.59
CA TYR A 91 7.34 6.93 10.27
C TYR A 91 8.62 7.06 9.41
N SER A 92 8.58 6.70 8.13
CA SER A 92 9.66 6.98 7.18
C SER A 92 9.81 8.47 6.90
N GLU A 93 11.02 8.91 6.58
CA GLU A 93 11.30 10.31 6.24
C GLU A 93 10.55 10.78 4.99
N ARG A 94 10.32 12.10 4.96
CA ARG A 94 9.57 12.83 3.94
C ARG A 94 10.40 13.95 3.32
N PRO A 95 11.49 13.61 2.60
CA PRO A 95 12.28 14.64 1.96
C PRO A 95 11.46 15.41 0.93
N LEU A 96 11.72 16.70 0.81
CA LEU A 96 11.07 17.59 -0.16
C LEU A 96 11.78 17.47 -1.52
N ASP A 97 11.95 16.23 -1.99
CA ASP A 97 12.51 15.94 -3.31
C ASP A 97 11.43 15.37 -4.23
N ASP A 98 11.75 15.17 -5.52
CA ASP A 98 10.84 14.64 -6.53
C ASP A 98 11.07 13.15 -6.82
N ARG A 99 11.66 12.38 -5.90
CA ARG A 99 11.95 10.95 -6.06
C ARG A 99 10.91 10.08 -5.33
N TYR A 100 9.69 10.02 -5.88
CA TYR A 100 8.54 9.27 -5.35
C TYR A 100 7.86 8.39 -6.41
N SER A 101 8.58 8.05 -7.49
CA SER A 101 8.07 7.16 -8.53
C SER A 101 7.98 5.71 -8.05
N LEU A 102 7.29 4.85 -8.83
CA LEU A 102 7.27 3.42 -8.57
C LEU A 102 8.70 2.83 -8.55
N GLN A 103 9.58 3.36 -9.39
CA GLN A 103 10.99 2.95 -9.47
C GLN A 103 11.76 3.33 -8.21
N ASP A 104 11.51 4.51 -7.65
CA ASP A 104 12.15 4.97 -6.41
C ASP A 104 11.66 4.14 -5.23
N HIS A 105 10.36 3.91 -5.09
CA HIS A 105 9.81 3.05 -4.05
C HIS A 105 10.28 1.59 -4.17
N ALA A 106 10.37 1.05 -5.39
CA ALA A 106 10.90 -0.29 -5.61
C ALA A 106 12.38 -0.40 -5.22
N ALA A 107 13.18 0.65 -5.47
CA ALA A 107 14.58 0.70 -5.03
C ALA A 107 14.69 0.70 -3.48
N VAL A 108 13.80 1.40 -2.79
CA VAL A 108 13.70 1.34 -1.31
C VAL A 108 13.41 -0.07 -0.83
N VAL A 109 12.45 -0.78 -1.44
CA VAL A 109 12.10 -2.17 -1.07
C VAL A 109 13.29 -3.11 -1.31
N LEU A 110 13.92 -3.04 -2.48
CA LEU A 110 15.08 -3.86 -2.82
C LEU A 110 16.27 -3.54 -1.90
N GLY A 111 16.51 -2.26 -1.59
CA GLY A 111 17.54 -1.82 -0.65
C GLY A 111 17.32 -2.37 0.76
N LEU A 112 16.07 -2.41 1.25
CA LEU A 112 15.72 -3.04 2.53
C LEU A 112 16.01 -4.55 2.49
N MET A 113 15.64 -5.22 1.39
CA MET A 113 15.93 -6.64 1.21
C MET A 113 17.44 -6.92 1.20
N ASP A 114 18.25 -6.05 0.59
CA ASP A 114 19.72 -6.14 0.62
C ASP A 114 20.27 -5.91 2.03
N HIS A 115 19.79 -4.87 2.70
CA HIS A 115 20.21 -4.53 4.07
C HIS A 115 19.97 -5.69 5.05
N LEU A 116 18.81 -6.35 4.92
CA LEU A 116 18.42 -7.49 5.76
C LEU A 116 18.92 -8.84 5.21
N LYS A 117 19.64 -8.86 4.08
CA LYS A 117 20.15 -10.04 3.38
C LYS A 117 19.04 -11.06 3.10
N LEU A 118 17.90 -10.57 2.61
CA LEU A 118 16.76 -11.43 2.28
C LEU A 118 16.95 -12.10 0.92
N GLU A 119 16.78 -13.40 0.91
CA GLU A 119 16.78 -14.24 -0.29
C GLU A 119 15.46 -15.00 -0.39
N ASN A 120 14.99 -15.25 -1.60
CA ASN A 120 13.73 -15.96 -1.84
C ASN A 120 12.53 -15.39 -1.06
N ALA A 121 12.38 -14.05 -1.05
CA ALA A 121 11.30 -13.39 -0.34
C ALA A 121 9.99 -13.42 -1.14
N VAL A 122 8.86 -13.52 -0.43
CA VAL A 122 7.55 -13.25 -1.00
C VAL A 122 7.21 -11.78 -0.78
N LEU A 123 6.91 -11.04 -1.86
CA LEU A 123 6.45 -9.66 -1.77
C LEU A 123 4.92 -9.64 -1.70
N VAL A 124 4.37 -9.02 -0.67
CA VAL A 124 2.93 -8.84 -0.49
C VAL A 124 2.61 -7.36 -0.57
N GLY A 125 1.88 -6.95 -1.62
CA GLY A 125 1.52 -5.55 -1.84
C GLY A 125 0.01 -5.32 -1.79
N ASN A 126 -0.40 -4.15 -1.29
CA ASN A 126 -1.78 -3.67 -1.43
C ASN A 126 -1.82 -2.41 -2.30
N SER A 127 -2.73 -2.35 -3.26
CA SER A 127 -2.96 -1.15 -4.10
C SER A 127 -1.67 -0.64 -4.75
N LEU A 128 -1.19 0.57 -4.40
CA LEU A 128 0.12 1.10 -4.82
C LEU A 128 1.26 0.10 -4.53
N GLY A 129 1.20 -0.60 -3.39
CA GLY A 129 2.18 -1.63 -3.02
C GLY A 129 2.26 -2.78 -4.02
N CYS A 130 1.17 -3.10 -4.74
CA CYS A 130 1.19 -4.08 -5.83
C CYS A 130 2.08 -3.62 -6.98
N ALA A 131 1.91 -2.37 -7.43
CA ALA A 131 2.73 -1.80 -8.50
C ALA A 131 4.21 -1.73 -8.11
N ILE A 132 4.49 -1.40 -6.84
CA ILE A 132 5.85 -1.38 -6.30
C ILE A 132 6.44 -2.80 -6.25
N ALA A 133 5.68 -3.81 -5.81
CA ALA A 133 6.11 -5.22 -5.79
C ALA A 133 6.44 -5.72 -7.21
N LEU A 134 5.59 -5.43 -8.19
CA LEU A 134 5.82 -5.75 -9.60
C LEU A 134 7.08 -5.08 -10.13
N MET A 135 7.28 -3.79 -9.84
CA MET A 135 8.47 -3.06 -10.24
C MET A 135 9.74 -3.62 -9.57
N ALA A 136 9.68 -3.98 -8.28
CA ALA A 136 10.77 -4.60 -7.56
C ALA A 136 11.13 -5.98 -8.16
N ALA A 137 10.14 -6.80 -8.47
CA ALA A 137 10.35 -8.11 -9.11
C ALA A 137 10.97 -7.99 -10.51
N LEU A 138 10.59 -6.97 -11.30
CA LEU A 138 11.19 -6.71 -12.62
C LEU A 138 12.66 -6.26 -12.52
N LYS A 139 13.01 -5.51 -11.46
CA LYS A 139 14.36 -4.98 -11.24
C LYS A 139 15.28 -5.91 -10.47
N ALA A 140 14.72 -6.92 -9.80
CA ALA A 140 15.53 -7.89 -9.06
C ALA A 140 16.50 -8.62 -9.99
N PRO A 141 17.78 -8.82 -9.58
CA PRO A 141 18.75 -9.55 -10.40
C PRO A 141 18.27 -10.97 -10.69
N ARG A 142 18.30 -11.37 -11.97
CA ARG A 142 17.85 -12.70 -12.41
C ARG A 142 18.86 -13.80 -12.14
N GLU A 143 20.11 -13.44 -11.86
CA GLU A 143 21.27 -14.36 -11.82
C GLU A 143 21.60 -14.92 -10.43
N SER A 144 21.11 -14.31 -9.37
CA SER A 144 21.22 -14.88 -8.02
C SER A 144 19.90 -15.51 -7.62
N SER A 145 19.92 -16.73 -7.08
CA SER A 145 18.78 -17.49 -6.52
C SER A 145 17.62 -16.57 -6.17
N ALA A 146 16.52 -16.66 -6.91
CA ALA A 146 15.47 -15.67 -7.09
C ALA A 146 15.23 -14.79 -5.84
N LYS A 147 15.70 -13.55 -5.84
CA LYS A 147 15.53 -12.62 -4.72
C LYS A 147 14.05 -12.47 -4.35
N VAL A 148 13.17 -12.54 -5.36
CA VAL A 148 11.71 -12.58 -5.22
C VAL A 148 11.21 -13.96 -5.62
N ALA A 149 10.78 -14.78 -4.65
CA ALA A 149 10.27 -16.14 -4.87
C ALA A 149 8.84 -16.13 -5.41
N ALA A 150 8.00 -15.22 -4.94
CA ALA A 150 6.62 -15.06 -5.37
C ALA A 150 6.07 -13.68 -5.02
N MET A 151 4.89 -13.37 -5.53
CA MET A 151 4.15 -12.15 -5.17
C MET A 151 2.72 -12.48 -4.73
N VAL A 152 2.20 -11.68 -3.78
CA VAL A 152 0.79 -11.62 -3.44
C VAL A 152 0.34 -10.18 -3.65
N LEU A 153 -0.58 -9.98 -4.58
CA LEU A 153 -1.10 -8.68 -4.96
C LEU A 153 -2.52 -8.55 -4.42
N ILE A 154 -2.79 -7.56 -3.59
CA ILE A 154 -4.10 -7.35 -2.96
C ILE A 154 -4.68 -6.05 -3.50
N ALA A 155 -5.80 -6.14 -4.19
CA ALA A 155 -6.50 -4.99 -4.77
C ALA A 155 -5.57 -4.12 -5.66
N GLY A 156 -4.74 -4.76 -6.49
CA GLY A 156 -3.85 -4.10 -7.45
C GLY A 156 -4.49 -3.95 -8.82
N SER A 157 -4.02 -2.96 -9.59
CA SER A 157 -4.36 -2.77 -10.99
C SER A 157 -3.12 -2.36 -11.79
N LEU A 158 -3.14 -2.68 -13.08
CA LEU A 158 -2.15 -2.20 -14.06
C LEU A 158 -2.74 -1.13 -15.00
N ASP A 159 -4.01 -0.76 -14.80
CA ASP A 159 -4.71 0.23 -15.63
C ASP A 159 -4.51 1.63 -15.02
N GLY A 160 -3.49 2.34 -15.47
CA GLY A 160 -3.22 3.72 -15.04
C GLY A 160 -4.31 4.73 -15.42
N ASP A 161 -5.19 4.39 -16.37
CA ASP A 161 -6.21 5.31 -16.90
C ASP A 161 -7.44 5.44 -15.99
N ASN A 162 -7.69 4.46 -15.11
CA ASN A 162 -8.85 4.41 -14.22
C ASN A 162 -8.55 4.84 -12.78
N LEU A 163 -7.73 5.87 -12.59
CA LEU A 163 -7.47 6.41 -11.26
C LEU A 163 -8.74 6.96 -10.60
N PRO A 164 -8.98 6.69 -9.30
CA PRO A 164 -10.02 7.32 -8.52
C PRO A 164 -9.98 8.84 -8.61
N PHE A 165 -11.15 9.49 -8.58
CA PHE A 165 -11.26 10.94 -8.74
C PHE A 165 -10.36 11.73 -7.78
N TYR A 166 -10.25 11.31 -6.51
CA TYR A 166 -9.41 11.99 -5.53
C TYR A 166 -7.91 11.91 -5.87
N LEU A 167 -7.43 10.80 -6.44
CA LEU A 167 -6.04 10.68 -6.92
C LEU A 167 -5.80 11.56 -8.15
N ARG A 168 -6.80 11.70 -9.03
CA ARG A 168 -6.74 12.65 -10.15
C ARG A 168 -6.65 14.08 -9.66
N LEU A 169 -7.40 14.43 -8.59
CA LEU A 169 -7.35 15.75 -7.97
C LEU A 169 -5.98 16.03 -7.33
N LEU A 170 -5.38 15.04 -6.64
CA LEU A 170 -4.04 15.18 -6.06
C LEU A 170 -2.94 15.41 -7.11
N ARG A 171 -3.17 15.07 -8.36
CA ARG A 171 -2.22 15.37 -9.46
C ARG A 171 -2.22 16.82 -9.92
N LEU A 172 -3.16 17.64 -9.43
CA LEU A 172 -3.24 19.09 -9.67
C LEU A 172 -2.61 19.82 -8.47
N PRO A 173 -1.31 20.16 -8.48
CA PRO A 173 -0.56 20.49 -7.27
C PRO A 173 -1.11 21.66 -6.49
N MET A 174 -1.54 22.73 -7.14
CA MET A 174 -2.10 23.91 -6.45
C MET A 174 -3.44 23.60 -5.76
N ILE A 175 -4.33 22.85 -6.43
CA ILE A 175 -5.64 22.46 -5.90
C ILE A 175 -5.45 21.43 -4.78
N ALA A 176 -4.56 20.46 -4.99
CA ALA A 176 -4.25 19.42 -4.02
C ALA A 176 -3.70 19.99 -2.71
N SER A 177 -2.72 20.89 -2.79
CA SER A 177 -2.12 21.52 -1.61
C SER A 177 -3.15 22.27 -0.77
N VAL A 178 -4.02 23.06 -1.42
CA VAL A 178 -5.10 23.75 -0.73
C VAL A 178 -6.10 22.76 -0.13
N ALA A 179 -6.53 21.75 -0.90
CA ALA A 179 -7.51 20.78 -0.44
C ALA A 179 -6.98 19.96 0.76
N VAL A 180 -5.73 19.47 0.72
CA VAL A 180 -5.13 18.73 1.82
C VAL A 180 -4.98 19.60 3.07
N LYS A 181 -4.52 20.84 2.95
CA LYS A 181 -4.36 21.76 4.09
C LYS A 181 -5.67 22.15 4.75
N LEU A 182 -6.73 22.32 3.97
CA LEU A 182 -8.05 22.73 4.46
C LEU A 182 -8.89 21.54 4.99
N THR A 183 -8.52 20.28 4.66
CA THR A 183 -9.27 19.11 5.08
C THR A 183 -8.68 18.56 6.40
N PRO A 184 -9.44 18.51 7.50
CA PRO A 184 -8.98 17.85 8.71
C PRO A 184 -8.57 16.41 8.43
N ALA A 185 -7.40 15.98 8.94
CA ALA A 185 -6.83 14.67 8.64
C ALA A 185 -7.81 13.50 8.94
N THR A 186 -8.54 13.55 10.06
CA THR A 186 -9.55 12.54 10.42
C THR A 186 -10.73 12.52 9.45
N PHE A 187 -11.19 13.69 8.98
CA PHE A 187 -12.31 13.77 8.05
C PHE A 187 -11.93 13.18 6.68
N GLY A 188 -10.79 13.61 6.12
CA GLY A 188 -10.28 13.09 4.85
C GLY A 188 -10.01 11.58 4.92
N THR A 189 -9.37 11.13 6.00
CA THR A 189 -9.09 9.70 6.26
C THR A 189 -10.38 8.89 6.32
N ARG A 190 -11.39 9.33 7.09
CA ARG A 190 -12.68 8.63 7.19
C ARG A 190 -13.36 8.49 5.83
N LEU A 191 -13.35 9.55 5.01
CA LEU A 191 -13.94 9.52 3.68
C LEU A 191 -13.27 8.46 2.78
N ILE A 192 -11.95 8.37 2.82
CA ILE A 192 -11.19 7.39 2.02
C ILE A 192 -11.40 5.97 2.56
N LEU A 193 -11.38 5.77 3.89
CA LEU A 193 -11.61 4.45 4.49
C LEU A 193 -13.00 3.92 4.16
N ARG A 194 -14.05 4.74 4.21
CA ARG A 194 -15.41 4.34 3.78
C ARG A 194 -15.51 3.95 2.31
N ARG A 195 -14.62 4.42 1.48
CA ARG A 195 -14.49 3.97 0.09
C ARG A 195 -13.69 2.68 -0.04
N ALA A 196 -12.71 2.51 0.86
CA ALA A 196 -11.84 1.34 0.85
C ALA A 196 -12.51 0.11 1.46
N TYR A 197 -13.36 0.30 2.46
CA TYR A 197 -14.09 -0.78 3.13
C TYR A 197 -15.44 -1.03 2.47
N TYR A 198 -15.87 -2.28 2.44
CA TYR A 198 -17.22 -2.69 2.08
C TYR A 198 -18.18 -2.48 3.25
N ASP A 199 -17.73 -2.83 4.46
CA ASP A 199 -18.47 -2.72 5.71
C ASP A 199 -18.08 -1.42 6.44
N ASP A 200 -18.96 -0.41 6.33
CA ASP A 200 -18.76 0.91 6.97
C ASP A 200 -18.65 0.84 8.49
N ASP A 201 -19.25 -0.17 9.15
CA ASP A 201 -19.20 -0.33 10.61
C ASP A 201 -17.79 -0.67 11.12
N LYS A 202 -16.94 -1.22 10.23
CA LYS A 202 -15.53 -1.46 10.51
C LYS A 202 -14.67 -0.19 10.50
N VAL A 203 -15.18 0.92 9.94
CA VAL A 203 -14.48 2.22 9.91
C VAL A 203 -14.70 2.96 11.23
N THR A 204 -14.15 2.40 12.30
CA THR A 204 -14.24 2.95 13.66
C THR A 204 -13.40 4.23 13.82
N ASP A 205 -13.67 5.01 14.88
CA ASP A 205 -12.88 6.20 15.22
C ASP A 205 -11.42 5.86 15.50
N SER A 206 -11.16 4.72 16.13
CA SER A 206 -9.80 4.23 16.40
C SER A 206 -9.05 3.88 15.11
N LEU A 207 -9.71 3.27 14.13
CA LEU A 207 -9.12 3.00 12.84
C LEU A 207 -8.82 4.30 12.08
N VAL A 208 -9.76 5.23 12.07
CA VAL A 208 -9.56 6.54 11.45
C VAL A 208 -8.36 7.26 12.05
N GLU A 209 -8.23 7.26 13.39
CA GLU A 209 -7.10 7.91 14.07
C GLU A 209 -5.77 7.19 13.79
N LEU A 210 -5.78 5.86 13.71
CA LEU A 210 -4.61 5.06 13.33
C LEU A 210 -4.01 5.52 11.99
N TYR A 211 -4.84 5.84 11.01
CA TYR A 211 -4.41 6.33 9.70
C TYR A 211 -4.12 7.85 9.72
N ALA A 212 -5.00 8.64 10.35
CA ALA A 212 -4.92 10.10 10.34
C ALA A 212 -3.68 10.63 11.06
N ARG A 213 -3.14 9.92 12.05
CA ARG A 213 -1.95 10.36 12.79
C ARG A 213 -0.75 10.60 11.87
N TYR A 214 -0.55 9.77 10.85
CA TYR A 214 0.55 9.89 9.90
C TYR A 214 0.35 11.05 8.92
N GLN A 215 -0.91 11.40 8.64
CA GLN A 215 -1.23 12.52 7.75
C GLN A 215 -0.86 13.88 8.35
N ARG A 216 -0.71 13.96 9.69
CA ARG A 216 -0.33 15.17 10.42
C ARG A 216 1.18 15.41 10.46
N ILE A 217 1.99 14.44 10.07
CA ILE A 217 3.46 14.57 10.09
C ILE A 217 3.89 15.55 8.98
N PRO A 218 4.73 16.57 9.30
CA PRO A 218 5.21 17.51 8.32
C PRO A 218 5.87 16.84 7.11
N GLY A 219 5.59 17.35 5.91
CA GLY A 219 6.08 16.78 4.64
C GLY A 219 5.16 15.72 4.02
N THR A 220 4.16 15.19 4.75
CA THR A 220 3.21 14.20 4.21
C THR A 220 2.44 14.72 3.01
N GLU A 221 2.01 15.99 3.04
CA GLU A 221 1.33 16.62 1.89
C GLU A 221 2.17 16.54 0.61
N HIS A 222 3.44 16.97 0.69
CA HIS A 222 4.37 16.90 -0.45
C HIS A 222 4.54 15.47 -0.95
N ALA A 223 4.80 14.54 -0.03
CA ALA A 223 5.00 13.12 -0.37
C ALA A 223 3.79 12.51 -1.07
N LEU A 224 2.57 12.75 -0.57
CA LEU A 224 1.34 12.23 -1.18
C LEU A 224 1.09 12.84 -2.57
N ILE A 225 1.22 14.15 -2.71
CA ILE A 225 1.04 14.83 -4.00
C ILE A 225 2.06 14.34 -5.02
N THR A 226 3.33 14.25 -4.64
CA THR A 226 4.41 13.82 -5.53
C THR A 226 4.25 12.35 -5.91
N THR A 227 3.93 11.47 -4.96
CA THR A 227 3.61 10.07 -5.25
C THR A 227 2.43 9.94 -6.22
N ALA A 228 1.32 10.65 -5.97
CA ALA A 228 0.13 10.61 -6.85
C ALA A 228 0.44 11.06 -8.30
N ARG A 229 1.37 12.01 -8.47
CA ARG A 229 1.82 12.47 -9.79
C ARG A 229 2.72 11.48 -10.50
N GLN A 230 3.51 10.70 -9.76
CA GLN A 230 4.55 9.82 -10.29
C GLN A 230 4.18 8.32 -10.25
N MET A 231 3.05 7.94 -9.64
CA MET A 231 2.64 6.54 -9.50
C MET A 231 2.24 5.86 -10.82
N ILE A 232 2.01 6.63 -11.89
CA ILE A 232 1.78 6.09 -13.24
C ILE A 232 3.09 6.25 -14.02
N PRO A 233 3.69 5.15 -14.47
CA PRO A 233 4.88 5.22 -15.31
C PRO A 233 4.60 5.95 -16.63
N PRO A 234 5.53 6.78 -17.13
CA PRO A 234 5.40 7.43 -18.43
C PRO A 234 5.29 6.44 -19.60
N ASP A 235 5.97 5.31 -19.49
CA ASP A 235 5.91 4.19 -20.45
C ASP A 235 5.14 3.01 -19.83
N SER A 236 3.82 3.08 -19.89
CA SER A 236 2.95 1.99 -19.45
C SER A 236 2.98 0.79 -20.40
N SER A 237 3.25 1.02 -21.70
CA SER A 237 3.29 -0.04 -22.71
C SER A 237 4.54 -0.91 -22.58
N GLY A 238 5.71 -0.32 -22.39
CA GLY A 238 6.96 -1.04 -22.13
C GLY A 238 6.92 -1.82 -20.82
N LEU A 239 6.32 -1.24 -19.78
CA LEU A 239 6.09 -1.96 -18.53
C LEU A 239 5.20 -3.20 -18.74
N ARG A 240 4.10 -3.07 -19.47
CA ARG A 240 3.19 -4.20 -19.76
C ARG A 240 3.90 -5.33 -20.49
N GLU A 241 4.72 -5.02 -21.49
CA GLU A 241 5.52 -6.02 -22.22
C GLU A 241 6.59 -6.70 -21.34
N ALA A 242 7.18 -5.97 -20.39
CA ALA A 242 8.11 -6.54 -19.43
C ALA A 242 7.39 -7.50 -18.46
N LEU A 243 6.19 -7.16 -18.00
CA LEU A 243 5.38 -7.99 -17.10
C LEU A 243 4.92 -9.29 -17.75
N LYS A 244 4.63 -9.32 -19.06
CA LYS A 244 4.32 -10.55 -19.79
C LYS A 244 5.45 -11.61 -19.76
N LYS A 245 6.68 -11.19 -19.42
CA LYS A 245 7.86 -12.04 -19.33
C LYS A 245 8.27 -12.34 -17.88
N LEU A 246 7.47 -11.90 -16.90
CA LEU A 246 7.76 -12.06 -15.49
C LEU A 246 7.20 -13.40 -14.99
N GLU A 247 8.06 -14.41 -14.89
CA GLU A 247 7.71 -15.80 -14.50
C GLU A 247 7.59 -16.01 -12.98
N VAL A 248 7.40 -14.93 -12.20
CA VAL A 248 7.26 -15.02 -10.74
C VAL A 248 5.86 -15.51 -10.38
N PRO A 249 5.70 -16.61 -9.61
CA PRO A 249 4.42 -17.09 -9.13
C PRO A 249 3.65 -15.98 -8.40
N THR A 250 2.40 -15.74 -8.78
CA THR A 250 1.63 -14.61 -8.26
C THR A 250 0.23 -15.04 -7.83
N LEU A 251 -0.17 -14.68 -6.61
CA LEU A 251 -1.53 -14.73 -6.11
C LEU A 251 -2.12 -13.32 -6.15
N ASN A 252 -3.22 -13.13 -6.88
CA ASN A 252 -3.94 -11.86 -6.95
C ASN A 252 -5.25 -11.97 -6.17
N ILE A 253 -5.38 -11.22 -5.07
CA ILE A 253 -6.55 -11.21 -4.19
C ILE A 253 -7.38 -9.96 -4.47
N ILE A 254 -8.62 -10.14 -4.87
CA ILE A 254 -9.52 -9.10 -5.34
C ILE A 254 -10.73 -9.03 -4.41
N GLY A 255 -11.01 -7.85 -3.85
CA GLY A 255 -12.26 -7.60 -3.14
C GLY A 255 -13.41 -7.43 -4.13
N LYS A 256 -14.51 -8.17 -3.95
CA LYS A 256 -15.64 -8.13 -4.87
C LYS A 256 -16.31 -6.76 -4.94
N HIS A 257 -16.30 -6.03 -3.84
CA HIS A 257 -16.96 -4.73 -3.69
C HIS A 257 -15.99 -3.56 -3.60
N ASP A 258 -14.79 -3.70 -4.19
CA ASP A 258 -13.79 -2.63 -4.25
C ASP A 258 -14.34 -1.43 -5.04
N GLN A 259 -14.45 -0.27 -4.34
CA GLN A 259 -14.92 1.00 -4.92
C GLN A 259 -13.75 1.91 -5.38
N ILE A 260 -12.51 1.47 -5.18
CA ILE A 260 -11.30 2.21 -5.53
C ILE A 260 -10.72 1.67 -6.84
N ILE A 261 -10.57 0.35 -6.94
CA ILE A 261 -10.13 -0.34 -8.16
C ILE A 261 -11.25 -1.29 -8.59
N SER A 262 -11.76 -1.12 -9.81
CA SER A 262 -12.80 -2.00 -10.31
C SER A 262 -12.30 -3.45 -10.40
N ARG A 263 -13.20 -4.39 -10.21
CA ARG A 263 -12.90 -5.82 -10.33
C ARG A 263 -12.28 -6.15 -11.69
N GLU A 264 -12.83 -5.61 -12.77
CA GLU A 264 -12.36 -5.82 -14.13
C GLU A 264 -10.90 -5.36 -14.28
N SER A 265 -10.58 -4.19 -13.70
CA SER A 265 -9.22 -3.65 -13.70
C SER A 265 -8.25 -4.52 -12.91
N ALA A 266 -8.68 -5.05 -11.74
CA ALA A 266 -7.87 -5.95 -10.93
C ALA A 266 -7.65 -7.32 -11.59
N GLU A 267 -8.63 -7.84 -12.33
CA GLU A 267 -8.52 -9.10 -13.06
C GLU A 267 -7.51 -9.03 -14.22
N THR A 268 -7.27 -7.83 -14.80
CA THR A 268 -6.28 -7.65 -15.89
C THR A 268 -4.86 -8.03 -15.48
N VAL A 269 -4.55 -7.97 -14.20
CA VAL A 269 -3.22 -8.36 -13.67
C VAL A 269 -2.88 -9.80 -14.06
N CYS A 270 -3.79 -10.75 -13.83
CA CYS A 270 -3.57 -12.15 -14.19
C CYS A 270 -3.75 -12.46 -15.68
N GLN A 271 -4.26 -11.54 -16.48
CA GLN A 271 -4.25 -11.64 -17.95
C GLN A 271 -2.88 -11.29 -18.53
N ILE A 272 -2.05 -10.56 -17.77
CA ILE A 272 -0.73 -10.09 -18.20
C ILE A 272 0.37 -10.98 -17.65
N LEU A 273 0.30 -11.34 -16.37
CA LEU A 273 1.33 -12.15 -15.70
C LEU A 273 1.17 -13.64 -16.04
N PRO A 274 2.23 -14.32 -16.54
CA PRO A 274 2.13 -15.71 -17.02
C PRO A 274 1.75 -16.72 -15.93
N ARG A 275 2.21 -16.49 -14.69
CA ARG A 275 2.00 -17.40 -13.56
C ARG A 275 1.17 -16.75 -12.46
N CYS A 276 -0.04 -16.33 -12.81
CA CYS A 276 -0.92 -15.61 -11.89
C CYS A 276 -2.23 -16.38 -11.65
N ARG A 277 -2.62 -16.51 -10.37
CA ARG A 277 -3.91 -17.04 -9.93
C ARG A 277 -4.70 -15.92 -9.25
N ALA A 278 -5.88 -15.59 -9.76
CA ALA A 278 -6.79 -14.62 -9.15
C ALA A 278 -7.79 -15.30 -8.22
N VAL A 279 -8.06 -14.68 -7.08
CA VAL A 279 -9.10 -15.09 -6.12
C VAL A 279 -9.93 -13.88 -5.75
N ILE A 280 -11.26 -13.99 -5.93
CA ILE A 280 -12.22 -12.97 -5.53
C ILE A 280 -12.70 -13.30 -4.12
N VAL A 281 -12.65 -12.30 -3.23
CA VAL A 281 -13.16 -12.41 -1.86
C VAL A 281 -14.48 -11.66 -1.78
N GLU A 282 -15.52 -12.37 -1.33
CA GLU A 282 -16.87 -11.83 -1.17
C GLU A 282 -16.96 -10.87 0.03
N GLU A 283 -17.86 -9.90 -0.04
CA GLU A 283 -18.17 -8.95 1.03
C GLU A 283 -16.95 -8.25 1.61
N VAL A 284 -16.03 -7.81 0.75
CA VAL A 284 -14.89 -6.96 1.08
C VAL A 284 -14.63 -5.94 -0.02
N GLY A 285 -14.06 -4.82 0.36
CA GLY A 285 -13.65 -3.74 -0.54
C GLY A 285 -12.17 -3.81 -0.93
N HIS A 286 -11.51 -2.67 -0.84
CA HIS A 286 -10.12 -2.44 -1.29
C HIS A 286 -9.06 -3.00 -0.33
N VAL A 287 -9.43 -3.34 0.90
CA VAL A 287 -8.52 -3.78 1.95
C VAL A 287 -8.92 -5.14 2.55
N PRO A 288 -8.98 -6.22 1.73
CA PRO A 288 -9.37 -7.55 2.20
C PRO A 288 -8.56 -8.03 3.41
N HIS A 289 -7.29 -7.66 3.50
CA HIS A 289 -6.37 -8.00 4.58
C HIS A 289 -6.71 -7.34 5.91
N GLU A 290 -7.53 -6.29 5.90
CA GLU A 290 -8.07 -5.65 7.10
C GLU A 290 -9.51 -6.04 7.38
N GLU A 291 -10.34 -6.20 6.34
CA GLU A 291 -11.75 -6.50 6.49
C GLU A 291 -12.02 -7.97 6.84
N LYS A 292 -11.31 -8.89 6.21
CA LYS A 292 -11.40 -10.36 6.43
C LYS A 292 -10.01 -10.98 6.51
N PRO A 293 -9.20 -10.62 7.52
CA PRO A 293 -7.82 -11.10 7.64
C PRO A 293 -7.73 -12.63 7.69
N GLU A 294 -8.69 -13.30 8.33
CA GLU A 294 -8.75 -14.76 8.41
C GLU A 294 -8.87 -15.41 7.02
N LYS A 295 -9.62 -14.78 6.10
CA LYS A 295 -9.74 -15.29 4.72
C LYS A 295 -8.45 -15.10 3.95
N VAL A 296 -7.80 -13.94 4.10
CA VAL A 296 -6.51 -13.67 3.45
C VAL A 296 -5.41 -14.58 4.02
N LEU A 297 -5.38 -14.80 5.35
CA LEU A 297 -4.48 -15.76 5.99
C LEU A 297 -4.68 -17.18 5.46
N SER A 298 -5.93 -17.63 5.28
CA SER A 298 -6.21 -18.93 4.66
C SER A 298 -5.62 -19.04 3.26
N LEU A 299 -5.78 -18.01 2.42
CA LEU A 299 -5.23 -17.99 1.06
C LEU A 299 -3.68 -17.98 1.05
N LEU A 300 -3.08 -17.26 2.01
CA LEU A 300 -1.63 -17.24 2.17
C LEU A 300 -1.10 -18.60 2.67
N ASN A 301 -1.78 -19.24 3.63
CA ASN A 301 -1.41 -20.55 4.14
C ASN A 301 -1.54 -21.67 3.10
N ASP A 302 -2.38 -21.49 2.08
CA ASP A 302 -2.42 -22.40 0.92
C ASP A 302 -1.29 -22.09 -0.08
N PHE A 303 -1.00 -20.81 -0.33
CA PHE A 303 -0.06 -20.39 -1.37
C PHE A 303 1.43 -20.47 -0.95
N LEU A 304 1.76 -20.01 0.27
CA LEU A 304 3.14 -19.91 0.73
C LEU A 304 3.89 -21.25 0.79
N PRO A 305 3.27 -22.38 1.27
CA PRO A 305 3.91 -23.70 1.23
C PRO A 305 4.22 -24.16 -0.19
N GLU A 306 3.36 -23.88 -1.18
CA GLU A 306 3.60 -24.21 -2.60
C GLU A 306 4.86 -23.49 -3.12
N VAL A 307 5.03 -22.20 -2.74
CA VAL A 307 6.19 -21.38 -3.13
C VAL A 307 7.48 -21.84 -2.48
N PHE A 308 7.44 -22.12 -1.19
CA PHE A 308 8.64 -22.47 -0.41
C PHE A 308 9.00 -23.96 -0.44
N GLY A 309 8.23 -24.78 -1.16
CA GLY A 309 8.49 -26.23 -1.30
C GLY A 309 8.20 -27.03 -0.03
N TYR A 310 7.36 -26.50 0.87
CA TYR A 310 6.86 -27.29 2.00
C TYR A 310 5.79 -28.27 1.50
N GLN A 311 5.99 -29.56 1.71
CA GLN A 311 4.91 -30.53 1.55
C GLN A 311 3.79 -30.16 2.53
N THR A 312 2.63 -29.78 2.02
CA THR A 312 1.44 -29.58 2.85
C THR A 312 1.16 -30.86 3.60
N ARG A 313 1.42 -30.90 4.91
CA ARG A 313 0.84 -31.94 5.77
C ARG A 313 -0.67 -31.69 5.74
N ARG A 314 -1.38 -32.43 4.90
CA ARG A 314 -2.83 -32.57 5.02
C ARG A 314 -3.07 -33.28 6.36
N LEU A 315 -3.58 -32.53 7.33
CA LEU A 315 -4.17 -33.08 8.55
C LEU A 315 -5.55 -33.65 8.22
#